data_17cb4e2e4637f3a1c6846a144a9d7033
#
_entry.id   17cb4e2e4637f3a1c6846a144a9d7033
#
_cell.length_a   1.000
_cell.length_b   1.000
_cell.length_c   1.000
_cell.angle_alpha   90.00
_cell.angle_beta   90.00
_cell.angle_gamma   90.00
#
_symmetry.space_group_name_H-M   'P 1'
#
loop_
_entity.id
_entity.type
_entity.pdbx_description
1 polymer ?
#
loop_
_entity_poly.entity_id
_entity_poly.type
_entity_poly.pdbx_seq_one_letter_code
_entity_poly.pdbx_strand_id
1 'polypeptide(L)'
;QKGVQRVLLIGHSSGAMTAVAYVAGHPQAPVTGVVAIGLSTIPNGPDSMQPAIMLKPVRIPVLDIYGANDLREVLSYSEARRTAAQAAGNKGYSAVRVADANHFFTDQYETLKKHVLDWLGRNAGP
;
A
#
# COMPACT_ATOMS: atom_id res chain seq x y z
N GLN A 1 0.14 -8.15 24.07
CA GLN A 1 -0.09 -6.85 24.73
C GLN A 1 -1.58 -6.61 24.93
N LYS A 2 -1.98 -6.37 26.15
CA LYS A 2 -3.38 -6.09 26.48
C LYS A 2 -3.83 -4.80 25.79
N GLY A 3 -5.01 -4.83 25.20
CA GLY A 3 -5.65 -3.68 24.60
C GLY A 3 -5.29 -3.43 23.14
N VAL A 4 -4.24 -4.05 22.62
CA VAL A 4 -3.88 -3.92 21.20
C VAL A 4 -4.44 -5.12 20.45
N GLN A 5 -5.51 -4.90 19.71
CA GLN A 5 -6.19 -5.97 18.97
C GLN A 5 -6.11 -5.80 17.46
N ARG A 6 -5.72 -4.60 17.00
CA ARG A 6 -5.62 -4.30 15.58
C ARG A 6 -4.33 -3.56 15.33
N VAL A 7 -3.63 -3.95 14.29
CA VAL A 7 -2.39 -3.31 13.88
C VAL A 7 -2.53 -2.90 12.43
N LEU A 8 -2.25 -1.64 12.17
CA LEU A 8 -2.17 -1.11 10.81
C LEU A 8 -0.72 -0.80 10.51
N LEU A 9 -0.26 -1.17 9.34
CA LEU A 9 1.08 -0.84 8.91
C LEU A 9 1.01 0.33 7.92
N ILE A 10 1.84 1.33 8.15
CA ILE A 10 1.98 2.46 7.23
C ILE A 10 3.44 2.55 6.85
N GLY A 11 3.72 2.45 5.56
CA GLY A 11 5.09 2.51 5.06
C GLY A 11 5.22 3.42 3.86
N HIS A 12 6.40 4.00 3.70
CA HIS A 12 6.73 4.85 2.56
C HIS A 12 7.90 4.26 1.81
N SER A 13 7.82 4.19 0.49
CA SER A 13 8.89 3.74 -0.40
C SER A 13 9.33 2.30 -0.03
N SER A 14 10.57 2.08 0.37
CA SER A 14 11.03 0.75 0.81
C SER A 14 10.25 0.25 2.02
N GLY A 15 9.78 1.15 2.88
CA GLY A 15 8.91 0.79 4.00
C GLY A 15 7.55 0.29 3.53
N ALA A 16 7.02 0.83 2.44
CA ALA A 16 5.78 0.34 1.84
C ALA A 16 5.98 -1.09 1.31
N MET A 17 7.08 -1.32 0.61
CA MET A 17 7.41 -2.65 0.10
C MET A 17 7.57 -3.66 1.24
N THR A 18 8.27 -3.26 2.31
CA THR A 18 8.45 -4.10 3.49
C THR A 18 7.12 -4.45 4.14
N ALA A 19 6.22 -3.47 4.28
CA ALA A 19 4.90 -3.70 4.87
C ALA A 19 4.08 -4.71 4.07
N VAL A 20 4.04 -4.54 2.75
CA VAL A 20 3.31 -5.46 1.88
C VAL A 20 3.94 -6.86 1.89
N ALA A 21 5.27 -6.92 1.83
CA ALA A 21 5.99 -8.21 1.90
C ALA A 21 5.71 -8.93 3.21
N TYR A 22 5.68 -8.19 4.32
CA TYR A 22 5.40 -8.78 5.63
C TYR A 22 4.02 -9.44 5.67
N VAL A 23 2.98 -8.71 5.28
CA VAL A 23 1.61 -9.27 5.32
C VAL A 23 1.43 -10.39 4.31
N ALA A 24 2.12 -10.34 3.18
CA ALA A 24 2.09 -11.41 2.19
C ALA A 24 2.68 -12.70 2.74
N GLY A 25 3.76 -12.60 3.51
CA GLY A 25 4.45 -13.74 4.09
C GLY A 25 3.89 -14.20 5.44
N HIS A 26 3.00 -13.41 6.06
CA HIS A 26 2.49 -13.68 7.40
C HIS A 26 0.97 -13.51 7.45
N PRO A 27 0.21 -14.39 6.76
CA PRO A 27 -1.25 -14.21 6.67
C PRO A 27 -1.97 -14.34 8.00
N GLN A 28 -1.31 -14.87 9.03
CA GLN A 28 -1.90 -15.00 10.36
C GLN A 28 -1.51 -13.88 11.33
N ALA A 29 -0.69 -12.92 10.86
CA ALA A 29 -0.32 -11.78 11.70
C ALA A 29 -1.55 -10.91 12.00
N PRO A 30 -1.59 -10.27 13.18
CA PRO A 30 -2.75 -9.45 13.57
C PRO A 30 -2.78 -8.09 12.86
N VAL A 31 -2.32 -8.04 11.63
CA VAL A 31 -2.36 -6.82 10.79
C VAL A 31 -3.69 -6.78 10.08
N THR A 32 -4.41 -5.67 10.23
CA THR A 32 -5.76 -5.52 9.69
C THR A 32 -5.83 -4.56 8.50
N GLY A 33 -4.71 -3.95 8.14
CA GLY A 33 -4.65 -3.09 6.96
C GLY A 33 -3.25 -2.56 6.72
N VAL A 34 -3.00 -2.14 5.49
CA VAL A 34 -1.71 -1.57 5.07
C VAL A 34 -1.95 -0.28 4.30
N VAL A 35 -1.21 0.77 4.67
CA VAL A 35 -1.10 1.99 3.86
C VAL A 35 0.28 1.98 3.23
N ALA A 36 0.32 1.81 1.92
CA ALA A 36 1.56 1.76 1.14
C ALA A 36 1.70 3.07 0.35
N ILE A 37 2.63 3.91 0.77
CA ILE A 37 2.86 5.22 0.17
C ILE A 37 4.07 5.12 -0.77
N GLY A 38 3.86 5.38 -2.04
CA GLY A 38 4.93 5.31 -3.04
C GLY A 38 5.49 3.90 -3.20
N LEU A 39 4.61 2.92 -3.32
CA LEU A 39 5.00 1.51 -3.46
C LEU A 39 5.65 1.27 -4.80
N SER A 40 6.95 1.00 -4.80
CA SER A 40 7.73 0.83 -6.00
C SER A 40 8.04 -0.63 -6.30
N THR A 41 8.41 -0.91 -7.53
CA THR A 41 8.87 -2.21 -7.98
C THR A 41 10.37 -2.12 -8.25
N ILE A 42 11.13 -3.14 -7.85
CA ILE A 42 12.53 -3.26 -8.27
C ILE A 42 12.54 -4.04 -9.59
N PRO A 43 12.80 -3.38 -10.73
CA PRO A 43 12.80 -4.08 -12.01
C PRO A 43 13.80 -5.25 -12.01
N ASN A 44 13.34 -6.41 -12.47
CA ASN A 44 14.15 -7.63 -12.49
C ASN A 44 14.63 -8.10 -11.11
N GLY A 45 14.01 -7.59 -10.05
CA GLY A 45 14.31 -8.05 -8.69
C GLY A 45 13.60 -9.35 -8.34
N PRO A 46 13.90 -9.91 -7.18
CA PRO A 46 13.22 -11.13 -6.73
C PRO A 46 11.72 -10.87 -6.46
N ASP A 47 10.95 -11.93 -6.40
CA ASP A 47 9.50 -11.86 -6.17
C ASP A 47 9.14 -11.05 -4.93
N SER A 48 9.98 -11.11 -3.89
CA SER A 48 9.78 -10.34 -2.66
C SER A 48 9.96 -8.83 -2.82
N MET A 49 10.37 -8.38 -4.00
CA MET A 49 10.50 -6.96 -4.36
C MET A 49 9.60 -6.60 -5.53
N GLN A 50 8.60 -7.43 -5.81
CA GLN A 50 7.64 -7.26 -6.90
C GLN A 50 6.24 -7.13 -6.31
N PRO A 51 5.76 -5.91 -6.02
CA PRO A 51 4.43 -5.73 -5.39
C PRO A 51 3.29 -6.43 -6.13
N ALA A 52 3.32 -6.49 -7.44
CA ALA A 52 2.31 -7.21 -8.21
C ALA A 52 2.27 -8.71 -7.89
N ILE A 53 3.38 -9.28 -7.46
CA ILE A 53 3.45 -10.68 -7.00
C ILE A 53 3.05 -10.75 -5.53
N MET A 54 3.59 -9.87 -4.71
CA MET A 54 3.33 -9.85 -3.26
C MET A 54 1.87 -9.62 -2.93
N LEU A 55 1.14 -8.86 -3.75
CA LEU A 55 -0.27 -8.58 -3.50
C LEU A 55 -1.20 -9.77 -3.75
N LYS A 56 -0.73 -10.79 -4.47
CA LYS A 56 -1.56 -11.96 -4.78
C LYS A 56 -2.13 -12.68 -3.54
N PRO A 57 -1.35 -12.93 -2.48
CA PRO A 57 -1.88 -13.57 -1.26
C PRO A 57 -2.53 -12.61 -0.28
N VAL A 58 -2.46 -11.30 -0.50
CA VAL A 58 -2.95 -10.32 0.47
C VAL A 58 -4.46 -10.20 0.38
N ARG A 59 -5.14 -10.36 1.53
CA ARG A 59 -6.61 -10.32 1.63
C ARG A 59 -7.12 -9.19 2.52
N ILE A 60 -6.22 -8.52 3.25
CA ILE A 60 -6.61 -7.40 4.11
C ILE A 60 -6.67 -6.11 3.29
N PRO A 61 -7.37 -5.06 3.78
CA PRO A 61 -7.43 -3.78 3.08
C PRO A 61 -6.05 -3.18 2.85
N VAL A 62 -5.83 -2.65 1.65
CA VAL A 62 -4.59 -1.97 1.27
C VAL A 62 -4.93 -0.64 0.62
N LEU A 63 -4.32 0.43 1.11
CA LEU A 63 -4.32 1.72 0.43
C LEU A 63 -2.98 1.86 -0.31
N ASP A 64 -3.05 1.84 -1.64
CA ASP A 64 -1.89 2.05 -2.52
C ASP A 64 -1.97 3.51 -2.98
N ILE A 65 -1.26 4.40 -2.27
CA ILE A 65 -1.32 5.84 -2.53
C ILE A 65 0.03 6.35 -3.03
N TYR A 66 -0.01 7.12 -4.10
CA TYR A 66 1.20 7.63 -4.73
C TYR A 66 0.91 8.94 -5.44
N GLY A 67 1.97 9.69 -5.72
CA GLY A 67 1.86 10.95 -6.43
C GLY A 67 1.77 10.78 -7.94
N ALA A 68 1.10 11.70 -8.61
CA ALA A 68 1.05 11.73 -10.07
C ALA A 68 2.44 11.95 -10.67
N ASN A 69 3.34 12.58 -9.92
CA ASN A 69 4.73 12.83 -10.31
C ASN A 69 5.71 11.94 -9.54
N ASP A 70 5.25 10.78 -9.14
CA ASP A 70 6.07 9.81 -8.40
C ASP A 70 7.14 9.19 -9.30
N LEU A 71 8.00 8.38 -8.72
CA LEU A 71 9.06 7.69 -9.45
C LEU A 71 8.48 6.77 -10.52
N ARG A 72 9.26 6.58 -11.58
CA ARG A 72 8.88 5.70 -12.68
C ARG A 72 8.54 4.28 -12.17
N GLU A 73 9.32 3.79 -11.21
CA GLU A 73 9.15 2.46 -10.62
C GLU A 73 7.85 2.32 -9.83
N VAL A 74 7.23 3.43 -9.46
CA VAL A 74 5.91 3.45 -8.84
C VAL A 74 4.84 3.54 -9.93
N LEU A 75 4.97 4.50 -10.83
CA LEU A 75 3.93 4.81 -11.83
C LEU A 75 3.76 3.71 -12.86
N SER A 76 4.86 3.18 -13.39
CA SER A 76 4.81 2.19 -14.48
C SER A 76 4.19 0.87 -14.05
N TYR A 77 4.16 0.58 -12.76
CA TYR A 77 3.63 -0.68 -12.23
C TYR A 77 2.30 -0.53 -11.50
N SER A 78 1.70 0.66 -11.53
CA SER A 78 0.44 0.91 -10.82
C SER A 78 -0.70 0.02 -11.32
N GLU A 79 -0.79 -0.17 -12.62
CA GLU A 79 -1.82 -1.02 -13.21
C GLU A 79 -1.60 -2.49 -12.86
N ALA A 80 -0.34 -2.94 -12.87
CA ALA A 80 0.00 -4.32 -12.49
C ALA A 80 -0.38 -4.60 -11.03
N ARG A 81 -0.17 -3.63 -10.14
CA ARG A 81 -0.57 -3.78 -8.74
C ARG A 81 -2.08 -3.90 -8.60
N ARG A 82 -2.82 -3.02 -9.28
CA ARG A 82 -4.28 -3.06 -9.25
C ARG A 82 -4.81 -4.37 -9.78
N THR A 83 -4.30 -4.80 -10.92
CA THR A 83 -4.70 -6.06 -11.55
C THR A 83 -4.44 -7.25 -10.64
N ALA A 84 -3.28 -7.28 -9.97
CA ALA A 84 -2.95 -8.36 -9.04
C ALA A 84 -3.92 -8.42 -7.87
N ALA A 85 -4.27 -7.28 -7.29
CA ALA A 85 -5.22 -7.23 -6.18
C ALA A 85 -6.62 -7.64 -6.62
N GLN A 86 -7.06 -7.21 -7.80
CA GLN A 86 -8.36 -7.59 -8.35
C GLN A 86 -8.43 -9.08 -8.65
N ALA A 87 -7.40 -9.63 -9.26
CA ALA A 87 -7.32 -11.07 -9.56
C ALA A 87 -7.31 -11.89 -8.27
N ALA A 88 -6.74 -11.35 -7.21
CA ALA A 88 -6.76 -11.98 -5.89
C ALA A 88 -8.12 -11.90 -5.19
N GLY A 89 -9.05 -11.13 -5.74
CA GLY A 89 -10.35 -10.90 -5.12
C GLY A 89 -10.30 -10.01 -3.89
N ASN A 90 -9.25 -9.19 -3.74
CA ASN A 90 -9.13 -8.28 -2.60
C ASN A 90 -9.95 -7.02 -2.84
N LYS A 91 -11.19 -7.02 -2.38
CA LYS A 91 -12.10 -5.88 -2.52
C LYS A 91 -11.73 -4.71 -1.64
N GLY A 92 -10.82 -4.91 -0.69
CA GLY A 92 -10.32 -3.85 0.20
C GLY A 92 -9.12 -3.10 -0.38
N TYR A 93 -8.67 -3.45 -1.57
CA TYR A 93 -7.58 -2.70 -2.22
C TYR A 93 -8.12 -1.43 -2.84
N SER A 94 -7.47 -0.31 -2.54
CA SER A 94 -7.78 1.00 -3.12
C SER A 94 -6.50 1.63 -3.65
N ALA A 95 -6.54 2.16 -4.86
CA ALA A 95 -5.43 2.90 -5.45
C ALA A 95 -5.81 4.38 -5.51
N VAL A 96 -4.94 5.25 -5.00
CA VAL A 96 -5.15 6.70 -5.02
C VAL A 96 -3.93 7.37 -5.63
N ARG A 97 -4.15 8.09 -6.72
CA ARG A 97 -3.13 8.90 -7.39
C ARG A 97 -3.38 10.36 -7.04
N VAL A 98 -2.42 10.97 -6.34
CA VAL A 98 -2.57 12.35 -5.88
C VAL A 98 -1.95 13.31 -6.88
N ALA A 99 -2.77 14.22 -7.42
CA ALA A 99 -2.31 15.23 -8.38
C ALA A 99 -1.21 16.10 -7.74
N ASP A 100 -0.24 16.49 -8.54
CA ASP A 100 0.85 17.39 -8.16
C ASP A 100 1.76 16.89 -7.02
N ALA A 101 1.63 15.64 -6.61
CA ALA A 101 2.49 15.05 -5.60
C ALA A 101 3.64 14.29 -6.23
N ASN A 102 4.84 14.41 -5.63
CA ASN A 102 6.01 13.63 -6.01
C ASN A 102 6.17 12.43 -5.05
N HIS A 103 7.27 11.71 -5.16
CA HIS A 103 7.52 10.53 -4.32
C HIS A 103 7.52 10.83 -2.82
N PHE A 104 7.92 12.03 -2.43
CA PHE A 104 8.00 12.46 -1.03
C PHE A 104 6.81 13.29 -0.58
N PHE A 105 5.82 13.50 -1.46
CA PHE A 105 4.66 14.35 -1.18
C PHE A 105 5.06 15.75 -0.69
N THR A 106 6.15 16.28 -1.26
CA THR A 106 6.62 17.63 -0.94
C THR A 106 5.49 18.64 -1.15
N ASP A 107 5.21 19.44 -0.12
CA ASP A 107 4.13 20.43 -0.10
C ASP A 107 2.72 19.84 -0.28
N GLN A 108 2.57 18.52 -0.14
CA GLN A 108 1.30 17.81 -0.26
C GLN A 108 0.98 16.96 0.98
N TYR A 109 1.60 17.28 2.11
CA TYR A 109 1.42 16.47 3.33
C TYR A 109 -0.02 16.50 3.83
N GLU A 110 -0.69 17.65 3.73
CA GLU A 110 -2.09 17.75 4.20
C GLU A 110 -3.01 16.91 3.31
N THR A 111 -2.76 16.89 2.01
CA THR A 111 -3.52 16.04 1.08
C THR A 111 -3.28 14.56 1.37
N LEU A 112 -2.03 14.18 1.57
CA LEU A 112 -1.69 12.79 1.93
C LEU A 112 -2.39 12.38 3.22
N LYS A 113 -2.27 13.21 4.25
CA LYS A 113 -2.89 12.96 5.55
C LYS A 113 -4.39 12.78 5.42
N LYS A 114 -5.05 13.66 4.65
CA LYS A 114 -6.49 13.57 4.45
C LYS A 114 -6.89 12.22 3.84
N HIS A 115 -6.21 11.79 2.79
CA HIS A 115 -6.51 10.51 2.15
C HIS A 115 -6.30 9.33 3.11
N VAL A 116 -5.22 9.36 3.88
CA VAL A 116 -4.91 8.29 4.84
C VAL A 116 -5.98 8.26 5.94
N LEU A 117 -6.33 9.41 6.51
CA LEU A 117 -7.35 9.48 7.56
C LEU A 117 -8.73 9.06 7.05
N ASP A 118 -9.11 9.48 5.85
CA ASP A 118 -10.38 9.07 5.24
C ASP A 118 -10.42 7.55 5.06
N TRP A 119 -9.33 6.97 4.57
CA TRP A 119 -9.23 5.52 4.38
C TRP A 119 -9.29 4.78 5.73
N LEU A 120 -8.59 5.28 6.73
CA LEU A 120 -8.62 4.70 8.09
C LEU A 120 -10.04 4.71 8.65
N GLY A 121 -10.77 5.80 8.45
CA GLY A 121 -12.15 5.90 8.89
C GLY A 121 -13.06 4.84 8.26
N ARG A 122 -12.80 4.47 7.01
CA ARG A 122 -13.59 3.44 6.32
C ARG A 122 -13.14 2.01 6.66
N ASN A 123 -11.88 1.80 7.01
CA ASN A 123 -11.28 0.46 7.09
C ASN A 123 -10.81 0.08 8.50
N ALA A 124 -10.74 1.01 9.44
CA ALA A 124 -10.30 0.76 10.81
C ALA A 124 -11.50 0.81 11.78
N GLY A 125 -12.69 0.55 11.27
CA GLY A 125 -13.90 0.58 12.06
C GLY A 125 -13.87 -0.38 13.24
N PRO A 126 -14.86 -0.30 14.11
CA PRO A 126 -14.91 -1.09 15.34
C PRO A 126 -14.83 -2.58 15.12
#